data_dfb7623925e101021acb67efe473cd28
#
_entry.id   dfb7623925e101021acb67efe473cd28
#
_cell.length_a   1.000
_cell.length_b   1.000
_cell.length_c   1.000
_cell.angle_alpha   90.00
_cell.angle_beta   90.00
_cell.angle_gamma   90.00
#
_symmetry.space_group_name_H-M   'P 1'
#
loop_
_entity.id
_entity.type
_entity.pdbx_description
1 polymer ?
#
loop_
_entity_poly.entity_id
_entity_poly.type
_entity_poly.pdbx_seq_one_letter_code
_entity_poly.pdbx_strand_id
1 'polypeptide(L)'
;LIKELINKAYMEGANIPYTQNTPYINTIPVSEEKKSNGDQNIERRIRSLIRWNAAAMVVRANKKFPELGGHIGTFASAATLYDVGMNHFWRAKNNKFGGDLVYFQGHSAPGMYARAFLEGRLNEKQLDSFRQEVNPGGLSSYPHPWLMPNFWQFPTVSMGLSLIHISEPTRPTD
;
A
#
# COMPACT_ATOMS: atom_id res chain seq x y z
N LEU A 1 -18.22 -29.68 -1.81
CA LEU A 1 -18.94 -30.48 -0.81
C LEU A 1 -18.66 -30.03 0.62
N ILE A 2 -17.38 -30.10 1.14
CA ILE A 2 -17.06 -29.69 2.54
C ILE A 2 -17.40 -28.22 2.79
N LYS A 3 -17.02 -27.34 1.87
CA LYS A 3 -17.30 -25.90 1.96
C LYS A 3 -18.79 -25.59 1.92
N GLU A 4 -19.54 -26.31 1.13
CA GLU A 4 -20.99 -26.18 1.05
C GLU A 4 -21.71 -26.69 2.31
N LEU A 5 -21.24 -27.81 2.89
CA LEU A 5 -21.74 -28.32 4.16
C LEU A 5 -21.47 -27.35 5.32
N ILE A 6 -20.27 -26.75 5.37
CA ILE A 6 -19.92 -25.76 6.37
C ILE A 6 -20.81 -24.51 6.22
N ASN A 7 -20.97 -24.01 4.98
CA ASN A 7 -21.85 -22.87 4.73
C ASN A 7 -23.31 -23.17 5.09
N LYS A 8 -23.81 -24.36 4.77
CA LYS A 8 -25.16 -24.75 5.11
C LYS A 8 -25.37 -24.87 6.62
N ALA A 9 -24.42 -25.50 7.33
CA ALA A 9 -24.43 -25.57 8.79
C ALA A 9 -24.42 -24.18 9.43
N TYR A 10 -23.64 -23.27 8.88
CA TYR A 10 -23.58 -21.88 9.34
C TYR A 10 -24.90 -21.13 9.12
N MET A 11 -25.51 -21.30 7.97
CA MET A 11 -26.81 -20.69 7.66
C MET A 11 -27.95 -21.27 8.52
N GLU A 12 -27.83 -22.52 9.00
CA GLU A 12 -28.75 -23.16 9.93
C GLU A 12 -28.45 -22.83 11.41
N GLY A 13 -27.51 -21.88 11.67
CA GLY A 13 -27.22 -21.43 13.03
C GLY A 13 -26.28 -22.33 13.84
N ALA A 14 -25.60 -23.28 13.20
CA ALA A 14 -24.60 -24.10 13.86
C ALA A 14 -23.39 -23.24 14.29
N ASN A 15 -23.04 -23.32 15.57
CA ASN A 15 -21.89 -22.64 16.12
C ASN A 15 -20.60 -23.40 15.72
N ILE A 16 -19.95 -22.95 14.66
CA ILE A 16 -18.71 -23.55 14.17
C ILE A 16 -17.55 -22.97 14.97
N PRO A 17 -16.74 -23.78 15.66
CA PRO A 17 -15.81 -23.31 16.68
C PRO A 17 -14.53 -22.66 16.15
N TYR A 18 -14.40 -22.36 14.87
CA TYR A 18 -13.31 -21.50 14.44
C TYR A 18 -13.86 -20.11 14.17
N THR A 19 -13.45 -19.25 14.97
CA THR A 19 -13.80 -17.86 14.96
C THR A 19 -13.05 -17.15 13.85
N GLN A 20 -13.70 -16.87 12.75
CA GLN A 20 -13.43 -15.58 12.15
C GLN A 20 -14.13 -14.54 13.03
N ASN A 21 -13.40 -13.89 13.89
CA ASN A 21 -13.91 -12.81 14.72
C ASN A 21 -14.20 -11.54 13.92
N THR A 22 -14.61 -11.67 12.69
CA THR A 22 -14.93 -10.53 11.84
C THR A 22 -16.39 -10.66 11.39
N PRO A 23 -17.19 -9.61 11.60
CA PRO A 23 -18.56 -9.55 11.07
C PRO A 23 -18.57 -9.40 9.54
N TYR A 24 -17.40 -9.24 8.91
CA TYR A 24 -17.27 -9.04 7.47
C TYR A 24 -17.13 -10.41 6.77
N ILE A 25 -18.28 -11.02 6.49
CA ILE A 25 -18.36 -12.17 5.58
C ILE A 25 -18.68 -11.62 4.20
N ASN A 26 -17.86 -11.94 3.20
CA ASN A 26 -18.24 -11.64 1.82
C ASN A 26 -19.46 -12.50 1.44
N THR A 27 -20.61 -11.86 1.37
CA THR A 27 -21.88 -12.51 1.00
C THR A 27 -22.11 -12.51 -0.49
N ILE A 28 -21.25 -11.85 -1.28
CA ILE A 28 -21.34 -11.84 -2.73
C ILE A 28 -20.58 -13.05 -3.27
N PRO A 29 -21.25 -13.98 -3.97
CA PRO A 29 -20.57 -15.09 -4.63
C PRO A 29 -19.59 -14.56 -5.71
N VAL A 30 -18.50 -15.26 -5.93
CA VAL A 30 -17.50 -14.88 -6.94
C VAL A 30 -18.09 -14.72 -8.34
N SER A 31 -19.15 -15.48 -8.66
CA SER A 31 -19.89 -15.40 -9.93
C SER A 31 -20.66 -14.08 -10.11
N GLU A 32 -20.99 -13.40 -9.01
CA GLU A 32 -21.74 -12.15 -9.00
C GLU A 32 -20.83 -10.92 -8.80
N GLU A 33 -19.55 -11.14 -8.52
CA GLU A 33 -18.60 -10.05 -8.38
C GLU A 33 -18.46 -9.27 -9.72
N LYS A 34 -18.60 -7.96 -9.64
CA LYS A 34 -18.38 -7.10 -10.80
C LYS A 34 -16.92 -7.19 -11.24
N LYS A 35 -16.70 -7.40 -12.51
CA LYS A 35 -15.36 -7.33 -13.09
C LYS A 35 -14.83 -5.92 -12.98
N SER A 36 -13.53 -5.79 -12.65
CA SER A 36 -12.85 -4.51 -12.68
C SER A 36 -12.82 -3.91 -14.09
N ASN A 37 -12.84 -2.58 -14.18
CA ASN A 37 -12.85 -1.84 -15.43
C ASN A 37 -11.46 -1.72 -16.09
N GLY A 38 -10.49 -2.53 -15.75
CA GLY A 38 -9.14 -2.46 -16.27
C GLY A 38 -8.72 -3.72 -17.01
N ASP A 39 -7.59 -3.65 -17.71
CA ASP A 39 -6.91 -4.82 -18.22
C ASP A 39 -6.06 -5.46 -17.10
N GLN A 40 -6.58 -6.51 -16.51
CA GLN A 40 -5.91 -7.21 -15.41
C GLN A 40 -4.53 -7.77 -15.78
N ASN A 41 -4.25 -8.06 -17.05
CA ASN A 41 -2.94 -8.54 -17.49
C ASN A 41 -1.92 -7.39 -17.49
N ILE A 42 -2.31 -6.22 -17.99
CA ILE A 42 -1.50 -5.01 -17.94
C ILE A 42 -1.24 -4.60 -16.49
N GLU A 43 -2.27 -4.55 -15.65
CA GLU A 43 -2.13 -4.20 -14.25
C GLU A 43 -1.23 -5.18 -13.48
N ARG A 44 -1.36 -6.47 -13.74
CA ARG A 44 -0.46 -7.48 -13.15
C ARG A 44 0.99 -7.24 -13.56
N ARG A 45 1.23 -6.89 -14.83
CA ARG A 45 2.57 -6.58 -15.32
C ARG A 45 3.14 -5.32 -14.67
N ILE A 46 2.35 -4.24 -14.60
CA ILE A 46 2.76 -2.99 -13.93
C ILE A 46 3.09 -3.25 -12.47
N ARG A 47 2.23 -3.95 -11.74
CA ARG A 47 2.46 -4.31 -10.34
C ARG A 47 3.74 -5.13 -10.16
N SER A 48 4.03 -6.05 -11.07
CA SER A 48 5.28 -6.82 -11.04
C SER A 48 6.50 -5.94 -11.25
N LEU A 49 6.43 -4.97 -12.16
CA LEU A 49 7.50 -3.98 -12.38
C LEU A 49 7.70 -3.07 -11.17
N ILE A 50 6.63 -2.62 -10.53
CA ILE A 50 6.72 -1.81 -9.31
C ILE A 50 7.41 -2.60 -8.20
N ARG A 51 7.01 -3.85 -7.98
CA ARG A 51 7.63 -4.72 -6.97
C ARG A 51 9.12 -4.97 -7.26
N TRP A 52 9.45 -5.22 -8.52
CA TRP A 52 10.83 -5.39 -8.95
C TRP A 52 11.66 -4.13 -8.69
N ASN A 53 11.20 -2.98 -9.12
CA ASN A 53 11.90 -1.71 -8.96
C ASN A 53 12.07 -1.35 -7.48
N ALA A 54 11.07 -1.57 -6.65
CA ALA A 54 11.16 -1.35 -5.21
C ALA A 54 12.23 -2.25 -4.57
N ALA A 55 12.24 -3.54 -4.90
CA ALA A 55 13.26 -4.47 -4.41
C ALA A 55 14.64 -4.13 -4.93
N ALA A 56 14.78 -3.84 -6.23
CA ALA A 56 16.05 -3.47 -6.85
C ALA A 56 16.63 -2.19 -6.23
N MET A 57 15.81 -1.17 -5.99
CA MET A 57 16.22 0.07 -5.33
C MET A 57 16.82 -0.20 -3.94
N VAL A 58 16.14 -0.98 -3.11
CA VAL A 58 16.61 -1.32 -1.76
C VAL A 58 17.91 -2.14 -1.82
N VAL A 59 17.97 -3.15 -2.70
CA VAL A 59 19.17 -4.00 -2.85
C VAL A 59 20.36 -3.19 -3.38
N ARG A 60 20.16 -2.32 -4.37
CA ARG A 60 21.23 -1.45 -4.92
C ARG A 60 21.76 -0.49 -3.86
N ALA A 61 20.87 0.12 -3.08
CA ALA A 61 21.24 1.01 -2.00
C ALA A 61 22.09 0.28 -0.95
N ASN A 62 21.70 -0.92 -0.53
CA ASN A 62 22.45 -1.71 0.45
C ASN A 62 23.77 -2.26 -0.08
N LYS A 63 23.90 -2.49 -1.39
CA LYS A 63 25.21 -2.84 -1.99
C LYS A 63 26.21 -1.70 -1.95
N LYS A 64 25.72 -0.46 -2.11
CA LYS A 64 26.56 0.75 -2.02
C LYS A 64 26.91 1.11 -0.58
N PHE A 65 25.92 0.98 0.30
CA PHE A 65 26.02 1.38 1.70
C PHE A 65 25.43 0.26 2.56
N PRO A 66 26.23 -0.72 3.02
CA PRO A 66 25.75 -1.94 3.66
C PRO A 66 24.86 -1.72 4.89
N GLU A 67 25.03 -0.60 5.58
CA GLU A 67 24.24 -0.27 6.79
C GLU A 67 23.03 0.62 6.50
N LEU A 68 22.78 0.96 5.24
CA LEU A 68 21.70 1.88 4.90
C LEU A 68 20.33 1.34 5.25
N GLY A 69 20.16 0.03 5.14
CA GLY A 69 18.91 -0.64 5.43
C GLY A 69 17.84 -0.37 4.37
N GLY A 70 16.61 -0.55 4.77
CA GLY A 70 15.42 -0.37 3.95
C GLY A 70 14.46 -1.54 4.14
N HIS A 71 13.17 -1.22 4.22
CA HIS A 71 12.13 -2.22 4.42
C HIS A 71 11.36 -2.44 3.12
N ILE A 72 11.23 -3.67 2.73
CA ILE A 72 10.43 -4.05 1.55
C ILE A 72 9.18 -4.87 1.93
N GLY A 73 9.19 -5.52 3.09
CA GLY A 73 8.13 -6.42 3.53
C GLY A 73 6.77 -5.74 3.64
N THR A 74 6.71 -4.56 4.22
CA THR A 74 5.47 -3.78 4.35
C THR A 74 4.86 -3.45 2.99
N PHE A 75 5.69 -2.94 2.06
CA PHE A 75 5.20 -2.68 0.71
C PHE A 75 4.82 -3.99 -0.01
N ALA A 76 5.61 -5.04 0.12
CA ALA A 76 5.34 -6.31 -0.55
C ALA A 76 3.97 -6.90 -0.15
N SER A 77 3.60 -6.81 1.13
CA SER A 77 2.29 -7.28 1.62
C SER A 77 1.13 -6.36 1.20
N ALA A 78 1.34 -5.05 1.11
CA ALA A 78 0.32 -4.07 0.76
C ALA A 78 0.30 -3.70 -0.74
N ALA A 79 1.19 -4.24 -1.56
CA ALA A 79 1.39 -3.81 -2.94
C ALA A 79 0.11 -3.87 -3.79
N THR A 80 -0.70 -4.92 -3.63
CA THR A 80 -1.97 -5.05 -4.35
C THR A 80 -2.98 -4.00 -3.91
N LEU A 81 -3.05 -3.70 -2.61
CA LEU A 81 -3.94 -2.67 -2.07
C LEU A 81 -3.61 -1.29 -2.67
N TYR A 82 -2.33 -0.92 -2.67
CA TYR A 82 -1.89 0.35 -3.25
C TYR A 82 -2.13 0.41 -4.76
N ASP A 83 -1.87 -0.68 -5.47
CA ASP A 83 -2.07 -0.74 -6.91
C ASP A 83 -3.54 -0.57 -7.29
N VAL A 84 -4.42 -1.30 -6.64
CA VAL A 84 -5.87 -1.19 -6.82
C VAL A 84 -6.37 0.20 -6.42
N GLY A 85 -5.90 0.73 -5.29
CA GLY A 85 -6.26 2.08 -4.83
C GLY A 85 -5.91 3.15 -5.87
N MET A 86 -4.69 3.11 -6.39
CA MET A 86 -4.21 4.08 -7.38
C MET A 86 -4.85 3.92 -8.76
N ASN A 87 -5.19 2.70 -9.17
CA ASN A 87 -5.72 2.46 -10.51
C ASN A 87 -7.24 2.67 -10.57
N HIS A 88 -7.98 2.45 -9.48
CA HIS A 88 -9.44 2.37 -9.53
C HIS A 88 -10.19 3.28 -8.57
N PHE A 89 -9.56 3.72 -7.49
CA PHE A 89 -10.26 4.42 -6.41
C PHE A 89 -9.77 5.84 -6.18
N TRP A 90 -8.46 6.05 -6.08
CA TRP A 90 -7.92 7.36 -5.72
C TRP A 90 -7.82 8.27 -6.93
N ARG A 91 -8.31 9.48 -6.76
CA ARG A 91 -8.41 10.46 -7.84
C ARG A 91 -7.32 11.51 -7.72
N ALA A 92 -6.60 11.71 -8.79
CA ALA A 92 -5.60 12.76 -8.87
C ALA A 92 -6.24 14.15 -8.85
N LYS A 93 -5.44 15.15 -8.46
CA LYS A 93 -5.82 16.56 -8.54
C LYS A 93 -6.14 16.97 -9.99
N ASN A 94 -7.19 17.75 -10.16
CA ASN A 94 -7.54 18.39 -11.41
C ASN A 94 -8.04 19.84 -11.16
N ASN A 95 -8.45 20.54 -12.23
CA ASN A 95 -8.88 21.95 -12.12
C ASN A 95 -10.10 22.19 -11.22
N LYS A 96 -10.89 21.16 -10.93
CA LYS A 96 -12.14 21.26 -10.14
C LYS A 96 -12.07 20.49 -8.81
N PHE A 97 -11.04 19.66 -8.63
CA PHE A 97 -10.93 18.79 -7.48
C PHE A 97 -9.48 18.73 -6.98
N GLY A 98 -9.30 18.95 -5.69
CA GLY A 98 -7.97 19.00 -5.06
C GLY A 98 -7.17 17.70 -5.03
N GLY A 99 -7.78 16.59 -5.41
CA GLY A 99 -7.23 15.24 -5.30
C GLY A 99 -7.59 14.56 -3.99
N ASP A 100 -7.60 13.24 -4.02
CA ASP A 100 -7.76 12.45 -2.79
C ASP A 100 -6.46 12.50 -1.98
N LEU A 101 -6.59 12.56 -0.68
CA LEU A 101 -5.47 12.56 0.26
C LEU A 101 -5.25 11.14 0.77
N VAL A 102 -4.07 10.62 0.57
CA VAL A 102 -3.72 9.25 0.97
C VAL A 102 -2.57 9.26 1.97
N TYR A 103 -2.81 8.69 3.12
CA TYR A 103 -1.81 8.55 4.17
C TYR A 103 -1.05 7.23 3.97
N PHE A 104 0.11 7.29 3.32
CA PHE A 104 0.94 6.12 3.08
C PHE A 104 1.74 5.74 4.31
N GLN A 105 1.75 4.47 4.66
CA GLN A 105 2.61 3.98 5.72
C GLN A 105 4.10 4.19 5.36
N GLY A 106 4.89 4.67 6.30
CA GLY A 106 6.27 5.04 6.05
C GLY A 106 7.13 3.94 5.41
N HIS A 107 7.04 2.71 5.91
CA HIS A 107 7.77 1.57 5.33
C HIS A 107 7.29 1.15 3.92
N SER A 108 6.19 1.68 3.44
CA SER A 108 5.72 1.45 2.05
C SER A 108 6.31 2.44 1.04
N ALA A 109 7.06 3.44 1.48
CA ALA A 109 7.68 4.45 0.62
C ALA A 109 8.46 3.86 -0.58
N PRO A 110 9.21 2.75 -0.46
CA PRO A 110 9.88 2.15 -1.62
C PRO A 110 8.95 1.84 -2.79
N GLY A 111 7.76 1.36 -2.51
CA GLY A 111 6.77 1.08 -3.56
C GLY A 111 6.23 2.34 -4.22
N MET A 112 6.06 3.42 -3.45
CA MET A 112 5.61 4.71 -3.98
C MET A 112 6.68 5.32 -4.90
N TYR A 113 7.96 5.24 -4.51
CA TYR A 113 9.05 5.69 -5.35
C TYR A 113 9.18 4.85 -6.64
N ALA A 114 9.05 3.53 -6.52
CA ALA A 114 9.09 2.63 -7.66
C ALA A 114 7.95 2.91 -8.66
N ARG A 115 6.75 3.20 -8.17
CA ARG A 115 5.63 3.60 -9.01
C ARG A 115 5.87 4.96 -9.66
N ALA A 116 6.30 5.96 -8.90
CA ALA A 116 6.59 7.29 -9.42
C ALA A 116 7.71 7.28 -10.48
N PHE A 117 8.65 6.35 -10.37
CA PHE A 117 9.65 6.12 -11.40
C PHE A 117 9.03 5.62 -12.71
N LEU A 118 8.12 4.64 -12.66
CA LEU A 118 7.41 4.18 -13.85
C LEU A 118 6.49 5.26 -14.46
N GLU A 119 5.98 6.17 -13.64
CA GLU A 119 5.19 7.32 -14.09
C GLU A 119 6.05 8.47 -14.64
N GLY A 120 7.38 8.33 -14.65
CA GLY A 120 8.32 9.37 -15.10
C GLY A 120 8.47 10.56 -14.16
N ARG A 121 7.96 10.47 -12.92
CA ARG A 121 8.08 11.52 -11.90
C ARG A 121 9.40 11.49 -11.14
N LEU A 122 10.06 10.37 -11.12
CA LEU A 122 11.40 10.16 -10.57
C LEU A 122 12.30 9.54 -11.63
N ASN A 123 13.60 9.78 -11.52
CA ASN A 123 14.61 9.22 -12.40
C ASN A 123 15.49 8.19 -11.67
N GLU A 124 16.33 7.46 -12.41
CA GLU A 124 17.18 6.41 -11.86
C GLU A 124 18.19 6.96 -10.82
N LYS A 125 18.74 8.14 -11.03
CA LYS A 125 19.68 8.76 -10.07
C LYS A 125 19.01 9.00 -8.72
N GLN A 126 17.74 9.41 -8.74
CA GLN A 126 16.97 9.61 -7.52
C GLN A 126 16.70 8.28 -6.81
N LEU A 127 16.34 7.22 -7.54
CA LEU A 127 16.18 5.88 -6.96
C LEU A 127 17.49 5.37 -6.35
N ASP A 128 18.62 5.60 -7.01
CA ASP A 128 19.95 5.23 -6.50
C ASP A 128 20.36 6.00 -5.25
N SER A 129 19.67 7.11 -4.97
CA SER A 129 19.85 7.94 -3.77
C SER A 129 18.78 7.67 -2.71
N PHE A 130 18.19 6.47 -2.71
CA PHE A 130 17.23 6.04 -1.70
C PHE A 130 17.83 6.08 -0.29
N ARG A 131 17.10 6.65 0.66
CA ARG A 131 17.50 6.87 2.06
C ARG A 131 18.76 7.75 2.23
N GLN A 132 19.00 8.63 1.29
CA GLN A 132 20.12 9.58 1.33
C GLN A 132 19.61 11.03 1.30
N GLU A 133 18.58 11.30 2.07
CA GLU A 133 17.90 12.59 2.17
C GLU A 133 18.79 13.74 2.63
N VAL A 134 19.93 13.44 3.25
CA VAL A 134 20.95 14.44 3.62
C VAL A 134 21.69 14.98 2.40
N ASN A 135 21.65 14.28 1.28
CA ASN A 135 22.24 14.70 0.03
C ASN A 135 21.21 15.45 -0.83
N PRO A 136 21.59 16.50 -1.56
CA PRO A 136 20.67 17.18 -2.46
C PRO A 136 20.04 16.22 -3.47
N GLY A 137 18.70 16.15 -3.49
CA GLY A 137 17.94 15.28 -4.39
C GLY A 137 17.85 13.82 -3.97
N GLY A 138 18.32 13.45 -2.77
CA GLY A 138 18.15 12.13 -2.20
C GLY A 138 16.69 11.86 -1.84
N LEU A 139 16.27 10.61 -1.97
CA LEU A 139 14.92 10.20 -1.56
C LEU A 139 14.86 9.99 -0.06
N SER A 140 13.83 10.54 0.57
CA SER A 140 13.63 10.41 2.01
C SER A 140 13.34 8.96 2.41
N SER A 141 13.85 8.57 3.58
CA SER A 141 13.60 7.23 4.15
C SER A 141 12.13 6.96 4.40
N TYR A 142 11.39 8.00 4.78
CA TYR A 142 9.95 8.00 5.04
C TYR A 142 9.30 9.18 4.33
N PRO A 143 7.98 9.14 4.12
CA PRO A 143 7.24 10.31 3.66
C PRO A 143 7.55 11.55 4.50
N HIS A 144 8.08 12.58 3.87
CA HIS A 144 8.48 13.81 4.56
C HIS A 144 8.31 15.03 3.64
N PRO A 145 7.25 15.83 3.83
CA PRO A 145 6.94 16.97 2.97
C PRO A 145 8.03 18.04 2.92
N TRP A 146 8.80 18.23 3.97
CA TRP A 146 9.89 19.23 3.98
C TRP A 146 11.09 18.77 3.16
N LEU A 147 11.38 17.48 3.13
CA LEU A 147 12.47 16.92 2.33
C LEU A 147 12.06 16.75 0.86
N MET A 148 10.79 16.45 0.62
CA MET A 148 10.23 16.22 -0.72
C MET A 148 8.88 16.95 -0.87
N PRO A 149 8.85 18.30 -0.90
CA PRO A 149 7.61 19.08 -0.82
C PRO A 149 6.68 18.90 -2.03
N ASN A 150 7.21 18.53 -3.19
CA ASN A 150 6.43 18.30 -4.39
C ASN A 150 6.01 16.83 -4.55
N PHE A 151 6.35 15.98 -3.58
CA PHE A 151 6.07 14.56 -3.64
C PHE A 151 5.17 14.07 -2.50
N TRP A 152 5.48 14.43 -1.27
CA TRP A 152 4.75 13.98 -0.09
C TRP A 152 3.81 15.05 0.45
N GLN A 153 2.60 14.66 0.80
CA GLN A 153 1.61 15.53 1.41
C GLN A 153 1.62 15.46 2.94
N PHE A 154 1.96 14.28 3.49
CA PHE A 154 1.96 14.04 4.93
C PHE A 154 3.31 13.49 5.40
N PRO A 155 3.78 13.89 6.58
CA PRO A 155 4.84 13.17 7.26
C PRO A 155 4.24 11.89 7.85
N THR A 156 4.82 10.74 7.53
CA THR A 156 4.38 9.47 8.07
C THR A 156 5.55 8.67 8.60
N VAL A 157 5.28 7.91 9.64
CA VAL A 157 6.23 6.97 10.25
C VAL A 157 5.69 5.56 10.13
N SER A 158 6.54 4.58 10.41
CA SER A 158 6.24 3.18 10.16
C SER A 158 5.58 2.45 11.30
N MET A 159 5.63 3.02 12.47
CA MET A 159 5.06 2.42 13.67
C MET A 159 3.55 2.61 13.63
N GLY A 160 2.79 1.53 13.49
CA GLY A 160 1.33 1.53 13.30
C GLY A 160 0.50 2.08 14.48
N LEU A 161 1.07 2.88 15.33
CA LEU A 161 0.44 3.47 16.52
C LEU A 161 -0.81 4.29 16.18
N SER A 162 -0.85 4.93 15.03
CA SER A 162 -2.01 5.72 14.60
C SER A 162 -3.23 4.87 14.24
N LEU A 163 -3.04 3.64 13.77
CA LEU A 163 -4.15 2.75 13.44
C LEU A 163 -4.87 2.24 14.70
N ILE A 164 -4.15 2.05 15.80
CA ILE A 164 -4.75 1.68 17.08
C ILE A 164 -5.68 2.79 17.58
N HIS A 165 -5.29 4.04 17.44
CA HIS A 165 -6.11 5.19 17.83
C HIS A 165 -7.34 5.42 16.92
N ILE A 166 -7.29 4.98 15.67
CA ILE A 166 -8.40 5.13 14.72
C ILE A 166 -9.38 3.95 14.82
N SER A 167 -8.90 2.77 15.13
CA SER A 167 -9.69 1.54 15.10
C SER A 167 -10.32 1.15 16.44
N GLU A 168 -9.87 1.71 17.55
CA GLU A 168 -10.55 1.51 18.81
C GLU A 168 -11.78 2.42 18.91
N PRO A 169 -12.99 1.83 19.01
CA PRO A 169 -14.15 2.64 19.34
C PRO A 169 -13.90 3.27 20.71
N THR A 170 -13.92 4.58 20.76
CA THR A 170 -13.98 5.31 22.03
C THR A 170 -15.18 4.78 22.79
N ARG A 171 -14.95 3.98 23.85
CA ARG A 171 -16.03 3.66 24.77
C ARG A 171 -16.53 4.97 25.35
N PRO A 172 -17.84 5.23 25.31
CA PRO A 172 -18.37 6.32 26.13
C PRO A 172 -17.90 6.05 27.57
N THR A 173 -17.19 6.97 28.14
CA THR A 173 -16.98 6.99 29.58
C THR A 173 -18.28 7.40 30.19
N ASP A 174 -18.99 6.44 30.78
CA ASP A 174 -20.11 6.72 31.68
C ASP A 174 -19.63 7.55 32.87
#